data_1592e78bd691af472b94f50c01ef167b
#
_entry.id   1592e78bd691af472b94f50c01ef167b
#
_cell.length_a   1.000
_cell.length_b   1.000
_cell.length_c   1.000
_cell.angle_alpha   90.00
_cell.angle_beta   90.00
_cell.angle_gamma   90.00
#
_symmetry.space_group_name_H-M   'P 1'
#
loop_
_entity.id
_entity.type
_entity.pdbx_description
1 polymer ?
#
loop_
_entity_poly.entity_id
_entity_poly.type
_entity_poly.pdbx_seq_one_letter_code
_entity_poly.pdbx_strand_id
1 'polypeptide(L)'
;MEIFNSSNIPNLKEEEAIVPLFTLDTFLLPEDQMMMRVFEPRYKQMLDDIVLDGLPYGHVISNPSMPELNGVSVPYDVGVLVEIDQFQEQGSNLLYLANGGRRFRINSLIEPALEPEFFNSIFPSVDELVEEYIEEFPEGKLYVRGIVELIPDLIGEIDTKRWNYLLS
;
A
#
# COMPACT_ATOMS: atom_id res chain seq x y z
N MET A 1 -2.21 -9.35 -14.13
CA MET A 1 -2.90 -8.61 -13.06
C MET A 1 -3.80 -7.56 -13.71
N GLU A 2 -5.09 -7.60 -13.42
CA GLU A 2 -6.02 -6.62 -13.97
C GLU A 2 -5.85 -5.28 -13.27
N ILE A 3 -6.14 -4.20 -14.01
CA ILE A 3 -6.05 -2.83 -13.49
C ILE A 3 -7.42 -2.18 -13.64
N PHE A 4 -7.91 -1.65 -12.52
CA PHE A 4 -9.19 -0.95 -12.45
C PHE A 4 -8.95 0.52 -12.13
N ASN A 5 -9.93 1.37 -12.41
CA ASN A 5 -9.93 2.73 -11.92
C ASN A 5 -10.95 2.87 -10.76
N SER A 6 -10.97 4.03 -10.12
CA SER A 6 -11.84 4.24 -8.94
C SER A 6 -13.34 4.16 -9.25
N SER A 7 -13.73 4.28 -10.52
CA SER A 7 -15.14 4.25 -10.91
C SER A 7 -15.63 2.86 -11.33
N ASN A 8 -14.74 1.90 -11.53
CA ASN A 8 -15.10 0.56 -11.98
C ASN A 8 -14.50 -0.57 -11.13
N ILE A 9 -14.34 -0.33 -9.83
CA ILE A 9 -13.86 -1.35 -8.90
C ILE A 9 -14.88 -2.50 -8.88
N PRO A 10 -14.42 -3.76 -9.09
CA PRO A 10 -15.31 -4.90 -9.08
C PRO A 10 -15.78 -5.26 -7.67
N ASN A 11 -16.81 -6.08 -7.58
CA ASN A 11 -17.21 -6.65 -6.31
C ASN A 11 -16.10 -7.55 -5.78
N LEU A 12 -15.76 -7.37 -4.50
CA LEU A 12 -14.73 -8.17 -3.86
C LEU A 12 -15.26 -9.56 -3.51
N LYS A 13 -14.38 -10.56 -3.62
CA LYS A 13 -14.63 -11.88 -3.06
C LYS A 13 -14.50 -11.82 -1.54
N GLU A 14 -15.04 -12.83 -0.85
CA GLU A 14 -15.03 -12.87 0.62
C GLU A 14 -13.62 -12.77 1.20
N GLU A 15 -12.63 -13.40 0.56
CA GLU A 15 -11.24 -13.41 1.00
C GLU A 15 -10.45 -12.16 0.58
N GLU A 16 -11.04 -11.28 -0.21
CA GLU A 16 -10.36 -10.10 -0.75
C GLU A 16 -10.61 -8.85 0.08
N ALA A 17 -9.62 -7.96 0.09
CA ALA A 17 -9.73 -6.63 0.68
C ALA A 17 -8.99 -5.62 -0.18
N ILE A 18 -9.39 -4.36 -0.11
CA ILE A 18 -8.67 -3.26 -0.75
C ILE A 18 -7.66 -2.70 0.25
N VAL A 19 -6.42 -2.61 -0.17
CA VAL A 19 -5.31 -2.14 0.66
C VAL A 19 -4.51 -1.08 -0.10
N PRO A 20 -4.18 0.06 0.52
CA PRO A 20 -3.22 1.00 -0.07
C PRO A 20 -1.86 0.34 -0.25
N LEU A 21 -1.18 0.65 -1.35
CA LEU A 21 0.12 0.06 -1.64
C LEU A 21 1.22 1.12 -1.66
N PHE A 22 2.30 0.84 -0.96
CA PHE A 22 3.52 1.64 -0.99
C PHE A 22 4.58 0.85 -1.76
N THR A 23 4.90 1.31 -2.98
CA THR A 23 5.82 0.64 -3.87
C THR A 23 7.24 1.15 -3.61
N LEU A 24 8.11 0.26 -3.21
CA LEU A 24 9.47 0.58 -2.76
C LEU A 24 10.51 -0.31 -3.43
N ASP A 25 11.78 0.05 -3.27
CA ASP A 25 12.91 -0.72 -3.80
C ASP A 25 13.52 -1.67 -2.77
N THR A 26 13.11 -1.56 -1.52
CA THR A 26 13.67 -2.34 -0.41
C THR A 26 12.66 -3.33 0.12
N PHE A 27 13.14 -4.49 0.54
CA PHE A 27 12.30 -5.52 1.14
C PHE A 27 11.98 -5.21 2.60
N LEU A 28 10.78 -5.59 3.00
CA LEU A 28 10.38 -5.70 4.39
C LEU A 28 9.79 -7.09 4.59
N LEU A 29 10.38 -7.85 5.48
CA LEU A 29 9.92 -9.21 5.77
C LEU A 29 8.92 -9.21 6.93
N PRO A 30 8.08 -10.26 7.05
CA PRO A 30 7.27 -10.42 8.25
C PRO A 30 8.13 -10.33 9.51
N GLU A 31 7.62 -9.63 10.52
CA GLU A 31 8.28 -9.36 11.81
C GLU A 31 9.46 -8.40 11.76
N ASP A 32 9.86 -7.93 10.58
CA ASP A 32 10.89 -6.89 10.47
C ASP A 32 10.34 -5.50 10.79
N GLN A 33 11.23 -4.61 11.16
CA GLN A 33 10.95 -3.19 11.34
C GLN A 33 11.81 -2.35 10.42
N MET A 34 11.24 -1.25 9.92
CA MET A 34 11.94 -0.31 9.07
C MET A 34 11.55 1.12 9.42
N MET A 35 12.53 1.99 9.58
CA MET A 35 12.28 3.43 9.72
C MET A 35 11.88 4.01 8.37
N MET A 36 10.76 4.70 8.35
CA MET A 36 10.24 5.32 7.14
C MET A 36 10.24 6.84 7.25
N ARG A 37 10.58 7.48 6.15
CA ARG A 37 10.49 8.93 5.98
C ARG A 37 9.72 9.21 4.71
N VAL A 38 8.58 9.88 4.83
CA VAL A 38 7.68 10.10 3.71
C VAL A 38 7.49 11.59 3.48
N PHE A 39 7.66 12.02 2.24
CA PHE A 39 7.52 13.43 1.84
C PHE A 39 6.66 13.61 0.59
N GLU A 40 6.38 12.56 -0.17
CA GLU A 40 5.57 12.66 -1.38
C GLU A 40 4.08 12.84 -1.05
N PRO A 41 3.37 13.75 -1.76
CA PRO A 41 1.96 14.03 -1.50
C PRO A 41 1.06 12.80 -1.50
N ARG A 42 1.24 11.88 -2.46
CA ARG A 42 0.41 10.68 -2.56
C ARG A 42 0.51 9.79 -1.32
N TYR A 43 1.71 9.64 -0.78
CA TYR A 43 1.92 8.78 0.39
C TYR A 43 1.55 9.48 1.68
N LYS A 44 1.60 10.80 1.73
CA LYS A 44 1.05 11.56 2.85
C LYS A 44 -0.47 11.40 2.93
N GLN A 45 -1.17 11.45 1.79
CA GLN A 45 -2.60 11.16 1.76
C GLN A 45 -2.88 9.73 2.21
N MET A 46 -2.11 8.77 1.72
CA MET A 46 -2.25 7.37 2.13
C MET A 46 -2.13 7.21 3.64
N LEU A 47 -1.11 7.82 4.23
CA LEU A 47 -0.88 7.73 5.67
C LEU A 47 -2.00 8.42 6.47
N ASP A 48 -2.47 9.58 6.02
CA ASP A 48 -3.60 10.24 6.66
C ASP A 48 -4.85 9.36 6.66
N ASP A 49 -5.13 8.71 5.53
CA ASP A 49 -6.30 7.84 5.39
C ASP A 49 -6.24 6.62 6.33
N ILE A 50 -5.07 6.00 6.47
CA ILE A 50 -4.95 4.77 7.25
C ILE A 50 -4.69 4.99 8.74
N VAL A 51 -3.96 6.06 9.11
CA VAL A 51 -3.65 6.33 10.53
C VAL A 51 -4.91 6.62 11.31
N LEU A 52 -5.83 7.39 10.74
CA LEU A 52 -7.11 7.71 11.40
C LEU A 52 -7.95 6.46 11.67
N ASP A 53 -7.92 5.50 10.75
CA ASP A 53 -8.74 4.29 10.84
C ASP A 53 -7.99 3.11 11.48
N GLY A 54 -6.71 3.28 11.80
CA GLY A 54 -5.89 2.21 12.37
C GLY A 54 -5.67 1.03 11.41
N LEU A 55 -5.70 1.28 10.11
CA LEU A 55 -5.58 0.25 9.09
C LEU A 55 -4.13 0.06 8.64
N PRO A 56 -3.77 -1.13 8.13
CA PRO A 56 -2.46 -1.35 7.54
C PRO A 56 -2.40 -0.86 6.10
N TYR A 57 -1.18 -0.68 5.57
CA TYR A 57 -0.95 -0.57 4.14
C TYR A 57 -0.08 -1.75 3.67
N GLY A 58 0.07 -1.91 2.36
CA GLY A 58 0.90 -2.96 1.78
C GLY A 58 2.25 -2.43 1.33
N HIS A 59 3.31 -3.00 1.84
CA HIS A 59 4.67 -2.77 1.36
C HIS A 59 4.93 -3.72 0.20
N VAL A 60 5.17 -3.17 -0.98
CA VAL A 60 5.38 -3.96 -2.21
C VAL A 60 6.65 -3.51 -2.91
N ILE A 61 7.22 -4.40 -3.69
CA ILE A 61 8.49 -4.16 -4.39
C ILE A 61 8.20 -3.78 -5.84
N SER A 62 8.83 -2.71 -6.29
CA SER A 62 8.74 -2.23 -7.66
C SER A 62 9.23 -3.29 -8.65
N ASN A 63 8.45 -3.51 -9.71
CA ASN A 63 8.82 -4.40 -10.80
C ASN A 63 9.30 -3.56 -11.99
N PRO A 64 10.61 -3.48 -12.25
CA PRO A 64 11.13 -2.63 -13.32
C PRO A 64 10.82 -3.13 -14.74
N SER A 65 10.34 -4.36 -14.87
CA SER A 65 9.93 -4.94 -16.15
C SER A 65 8.57 -4.43 -16.64
N MET A 66 7.80 -3.79 -15.77
CA MET A 66 6.45 -3.32 -16.08
C MET A 66 6.44 -1.81 -16.29
N PRO A 67 5.62 -1.30 -17.24
CA PRO A 67 5.46 0.14 -17.40
C PRO A 67 4.81 0.77 -16.17
N GLU A 68 5.14 2.03 -15.92
CA GLU A 68 4.54 2.76 -14.82
C GLU A 68 3.03 2.97 -15.01
N LEU A 69 2.31 3.02 -13.90
CA LEU A 69 0.87 3.25 -13.83
C LEU A 69 0.62 4.63 -13.22
N ASN A 70 0.31 5.62 -14.05
CA ASN A 70 0.13 7.01 -13.64
C ASN A 70 1.27 7.51 -12.72
N GLY A 71 2.51 7.25 -13.14
CA GLY A 71 3.70 7.69 -12.42
C GLY A 71 4.10 6.83 -11.23
N VAL A 72 3.42 5.72 -11.00
CA VAL A 72 3.77 4.77 -9.95
C VAL A 72 4.26 3.48 -10.57
N SER A 73 5.36 2.95 -10.07
CA SER A 73 5.87 1.66 -10.51
C SER A 73 4.87 0.55 -10.16
N VAL A 74 4.65 -0.34 -11.12
CA VAL A 74 3.83 -1.53 -10.88
C VAL A 74 4.62 -2.49 -9.99
N PRO A 75 4.03 -2.99 -8.91
CA PRO A 75 4.74 -3.92 -8.02
C PRO A 75 4.72 -5.35 -8.53
N TYR A 76 5.61 -6.17 -7.97
CA TYR A 76 5.41 -7.62 -8.00
C TYR A 76 4.14 -7.97 -7.21
N ASP A 77 3.60 -9.15 -7.43
CA ASP A 77 2.27 -9.54 -6.95
C ASP A 77 2.21 -10.00 -5.49
N VAL A 78 3.32 -9.97 -4.78
CA VAL A 78 3.38 -10.34 -3.35
C VAL A 78 3.95 -9.19 -2.54
N GLY A 79 3.34 -8.91 -1.41
CA GLY A 79 3.79 -7.89 -0.48
C GLY A 79 3.56 -8.28 0.98
N VAL A 80 3.84 -7.34 1.85
CA VAL A 80 3.73 -7.51 3.30
C VAL A 80 2.87 -6.39 3.86
N LEU A 81 1.88 -6.72 4.67
CA LEU A 81 1.10 -5.72 5.39
C LEU A 81 1.97 -5.03 6.42
N VAL A 82 1.80 -3.73 6.55
CA VAL A 82 2.56 -2.90 7.48
C VAL A 82 1.63 -2.24 8.48
N GLU A 83 1.96 -2.39 9.74
CA GLU A 83 1.38 -1.59 10.82
C GLU A 83 2.33 -0.46 11.18
N ILE A 84 1.79 0.72 11.37
CA ILE A 84 2.55 1.93 11.65
C ILE A 84 2.68 2.12 13.15
N ASP A 85 3.90 2.43 13.59
CA ASP A 85 4.20 2.72 14.98
C ASP A 85 5.06 3.99 15.08
N GLN A 86 4.99 4.69 16.20
CA GLN A 86 5.79 5.88 16.50
C GLN A 86 5.68 6.97 15.41
N PHE A 87 4.47 7.23 14.95
CA PHE A 87 4.21 8.22 13.92
C PHE A 87 4.49 9.63 14.42
N GLN A 88 5.28 10.38 13.64
CA GLN A 88 5.66 11.76 13.96
C GLN A 88 5.63 12.63 12.70
N GLU A 89 5.21 13.88 12.87
CA GLU A 89 5.37 14.90 11.84
C GLU A 89 6.62 15.71 12.15
N GLN A 90 7.49 15.90 11.15
CA GLN A 90 8.71 16.66 11.28
C GLN A 90 8.90 17.57 10.06
N GLY A 91 8.42 18.80 10.16
CA GLY A 91 8.38 19.70 9.01
C GLY A 91 7.44 19.17 7.94
N SER A 92 7.93 19.03 6.71
CA SER A 92 7.18 18.45 5.60
C SER A 92 7.28 16.92 5.52
N ASN A 93 8.02 16.30 6.44
CA ASN A 93 8.23 14.86 6.45
C ASN A 93 7.35 14.17 7.48
N LEU A 94 6.93 12.96 7.15
CA LEU A 94 6.30 12.04 8.09
C LEU A 94 7.29 10.93 8.40
N LEU A 95 7.49 10.67 9.69
CA LEU A 95 8.41 9.65 10.18
C LEU A 95 7.66 8.60 10.96
N TYR A 96 7.96 7.35 10.75
CA TYR A 96 7.35 6.26 11.51
C TYR A 96 8.18 4.99 11.44
N LEU A 97 7.84 4.04 12.31
CA LEU A 97 8.33 2.67 12.21
C LEU A 97 7.29 1.85 11.46
N ALA A 98 7.74 1.17 10.41
CA ALA A 98 6.95 0.21 9.67
C ALA A 98 7.23 -1.18 10.24
N ASN A 99 6.18 -1.84 10.74
CA ASN A 99 6.28 -3.20 11.27
C ASN A 99 5.69 -4.16 10.26
N GLY A 100 6.51 -5.07 9.73
CA GLY A 100 6.10 -6.09 8.78
C GLY A 100 5.19 -7.12 9.43
N GLY A 101 4.02 -7.31 8.84
CA GLY A 101 3.04 -8.30 9.27
C GLY A 101 2.88 -9.44 8.28
N ARG A 102 1.64 -9.82 8.03
CA ARG A 102 1.33 -10.95 7.14
C ARG A 102 1.62 -10.62 5.69
N ARG A 103 1.98 -11.64 4.92
CA ARG A 103 2.13 -11.53 3.47
C ARG A 103 0.77 -11.57 2.79
N PHE A 104 0.69 -10.92 1.65
CA PHE A 104 -0.51 -10.94 0.81
C PHE A 104 -0.13 -11.10 -0.65
N ARG A 105 -1.11 -11.54 -1.45
CA ARG A 105 -1.01 -11.56 -2.90
C ARG A 105 -1.93 -10.51 -3.48
N ILE A 106 -1.43 -9.80 -4.49
CA ILE A 106 -2.23 -8.83 -5.24
C ILE A 106 -2.94 -9.58 -6.37
N ASN A 107 -4.27 -9.54 -6.37
CA ASN A 107 -5.09 -10.09 -7.43
C ASN A 107 -5.35 -9.08 -8.54
N SER A 108 -5.54 -7.81 -8.16
CA SER A 108 -5.78 -6.71 -9.08
C SER A 108 -5.26 -5.41 -8.51
N LEU A 109 -5.02 -4.43 -9.38
CA LEU A 109 -4.61 -3.08 -8.98
C LEU A 109 -5.74 -2.08 -9.23
N ILE A 110 -5.80 -1.07 -8.41
CA ILE A 110 -6.64 0.11 -8.63
C ILE A 110 -5.68 1.27 -8.86
N GLU A 111 -5.74 1.85 -10.07
CA GLU A 111 -4.81 2.89 -10.46
C GLU A 111 -5.00 4.17 -9.64
N PRO A 112 -3.92 4.97 -9.49
CA PRO A 112 -4.05 6.31 -8.91
C PRO A 112 -4.94 7.17 -9.79
N ALA A 113 -5.59 8.11 -9.18
CA ALA A 113 -6.59 8.91 -9.87
C ALA A 113 -6.04 10.12 -10.60
N LEU A 114 -4.82 10.57 -10.28
CA LEU A 114 -4.19 11.71 -10.89
C LEU A 114 -3.03 11.31 -11.81
N GLU A 115 -2.92 12.04 -12.93
CA GLU A 115 -1.81 11.89 -13.86
C GLU A 115 -0.48 12.34 -13.22
N PRO A 116 0.67 11.78 -13.66
CA PRO A 116 1.97 12.11 -13.09
C PRO A 116 2.33 13.59 -13.10
N GLU A 117 1.90 14.31 -14.09
CA GLU A 117 2.17 15.74 -14.25
C GLU A 117 1.65 16.58 -13.08
N PHE A 118 0.62 16.11 -12.38
CA PHE A 118 0.12 16.77 -11.18
C PHE A 118 1.07 16.66 -10.00
N PHE A 119 2.10 15.84 -10.12
CA PHE A 119 3.09 15.63 -9.06
C PHE A 119 4.45 16.25 -9.37
N ASN A 120 4.65 16.78 -10.57
CA ASN A 120 5.95 17.27 -11.06
C ASN A 120 6.10 18.78 -11.08
N SER A 121 5.10 19.53 -10.64
CA SER A 121 5.16 20.99 -10.64
C SER A 121 5.29 21.53 -9.22
N ILE A 122 5.48 22.85 -9.14
CA ILE A 122 5.53 23.56 -7.86
C ILE A 122 4.16 23.46 -7.22
N PHE A 123 4.04 22.62 -6.20
CA PHE A 123 2.78 22.08 -5.81
C PHE A 123 2.01 22.81 -4.78
N PRO A 124 0.70 22.84 -5.01
CA PRO A 124 -0.24 23.01 -3.92
C PRO A 124 0.05 21.91 -2.85
N SER A 125 -0.37 22.19 -1.63
CA SER A 125 -0.28 21.22 -0.55
C SER A 125 -1.11 19.98 -0.87
N VAL A 126 -0.84 18.87 -0.16
CA VAL A 126 -1.67 17.67 -0.27
C VAL A 126 -3.14 18.00 -0.05
N ASP A 127 -3.43 18.88 0.92
CA ASP A 127 -4.79 19.27 1.24
C ASP A 127 -5.48 19.96 0.05
N GLU A 128 -4.78 20.83 -0.66
CA GLU A 128 -5.31 21.49 -1.86
C GLU A 128 -5.58 20.50 -3.00
N LEU A 129 -4.65 19.57 -3.22
CA LEU A 129 -4.83 18.52 -4.24
C LEU A 129 -6.00 17.60 -3.90
N VAL A 130 -6.11 17.19 -2.65
CA VAL A 130 -7.19 16.31 -2.19
C VAL A 130 -8.52 17.04 -2.26
N GLU A 131 -8.59 18.29 -1.85
CA GLU A 131 -9.81 19.11 -1.88
C GLU A 131 -10.32 19.30 -3.31
N GLU A 132 -9.44 19.69 -4.24
CA GLU A 132 -9.77 19.83 -5.66
C GLU A 132 -10.20 18.50 -6.27
N TYR A 133 -9.50 17.42 -5.92
CA TYR A 133 -9.76 16.11 -6.43
C TYR A 133 -11.08 15.52 -5.91
N ILE A 134 -11.39 15.72 -4.63
CA ILE A 134 -12.62 15.21 -4.02
C ILE A 134 -13.88 15.79 -4.66
N GLU A 135 -13.84 17.06 -5.10
CA GLU A 135 -14.97 17.67 -5.80
C GLU A 135 -15.28 16.95 -7.13
N GLU A 136 -14.24 16.53 -7.87
CA GLU A 136 -14.41 15.88 -9.17
C GLU A 136 -14.54 14.36 -9.06
N PHE A 137 -13.80 13.74 -8.13
CA PHE A 137 -13.70 12.28 -8.02
C PHE A 137 -13.65 11.84 -6.56
N PRO A 138 -14.77 11.87 -5.83
CA PRO A 138 -14.77 11.62 -4.38
C PRO A 138 -14.26 10.21 -3.98
N GLU A 139 -14.34 9.24 -4.88
CA GLU A 139 -13.87 7.87 -4.60
C GLU A 139 -12.40 7.64 -4.95
N GLY A 140 -11.75 8.61 -5.59
CA GLY A 140 -10.39 8.45 -6.08
C GLY A 140 -9.33 8.75 -5.03
N LYS A 141 -8.14 8.16 -5.21
CA LYS A 141 -6.99 8.35 -4.34
C LYS A 141 -5.76 8.68 -5.16
N LEU A 142 -4.80 9.40 -4.56
CA LEU A 142 -3.54 9.77 -5.22
C LEU A 142 -2.55 8.60 -5.31
N TYR A 143 -2.81 7.52 -4.60
CA TYR A 143 -1.93 6.36 -4.48
C TYR A 143 -2.57 5.11 -5.09
N VAL A 144 -1.72 4.14 -5.43
CA VAL A 144 -2.19 2.83 -5.91
C VAL A 144 -2.79 2.05 -4.76
N ARG A 145 -3.88 1.35 -5.04
CA ARG A 145 -4.47 0.38 -4.13
C ARG A 145 -4.43 -1.00 -4.78
N GLY A 146 -4.45 -2.03 -3.97
CA GLY A 146 -4.52 -3.40 -4.44
C GLY A 146 -5.76 -4.09 -3.91
N ILE A 147 -6.36 -4.93 -4.75
CA ILE A 147 -7.32 -5.94 -4.32
C ILE A 147 -6.48 -7.16 -3.98
N VAL A 148 -6.40 -7.48 -2.69
CA VAL A 148 -5.44 -8.45 -2.17
C VAL A 148 -6.13 -9.54 -1.36
N GLU A 149 -5.44 -10.68 -1.26
CA GLU A 149 -5.81 -11.76 -0.34
C GLU A 149 -4.60 -12.14 0.49
N LEU A 150 -4.82 -12.53 1.74
CA LEU A 150 -3.75 -12.94 2.61
C LEU A 150 -3.18 -14.28 2.14
N ILE A 151 -1.85 -14.36 2.11
CA ILE A 151 -1.17 -15.64 1.93
C ILE A 151 -1.19 -16.35 3.28
N PRO A 152 -1.52 -17.64 3.32
CA PRO A 152 -1.51 -18.40 4.56
C PRO A 152 -0.17 -18.27 5.29
N ASP A 153 -0.25 -17.98 6.59
CA ASP A 153 0.92 -17.93 7.44
C ASP A 153 1.44 -19.36 7.64
N LEU A 154 2.69 -19.59 7.22
CA LEU A 154 3.30 -20.92 7.30
C LEU A 154 3.33 -21.46 8.73
N ILE A 155 3.46 -20.58 9.72
CA ILE A 155 3.49 -20.98 11.12
C ILE A 155 2.08 -21.22 11.65
N GLY A 156 1.11 -20.37 11.25
CA GLY A 156 -0.28 -20.49 11.71
C GLY A 156 -1.08 -21.58 11.03
N GLU A 157 -0.67 -22.02 9.85
CA GLU A 157 -1.36 -23.05 9.06
C GLU A 157 -0.66 -24.39 8.99
N ILE A 158 0.59 -24.45 9.45
CA ILE A 158 1.24 -25.73 9.66
C ILE A 158 0.50 -26.39 10.82
N ASP A 159 -0.17 -27.51 10.51
CA ASP A 159 -0.74 -28.39 11.52
C ASP A 159 0.31 -28.60 12.62
N THR A 160 -0.06 -28.40 13.85
CA THR A 160 0.81 -28.57 15.01
C THR A 160 1.53 -29.91 15.00
N LYS A 161 0.87 -30.97 14.53
CA LYS A 161 1.47 -32.30 14.36
C LYS A 161 2.60 -32.30 13.34
N ARG A 162 2.42 -31.60 12.22
CA ARG A 162 3.43 -31.53 11.16
C ARG A 162 4.62 -30.70 11.61
N TRP A 163 4.36 -29.60 12.32
CA TRP A 163 5.41 -28.77 12.89
C TRP A 163 6.24 -29.56 13.93
N ASN A 164 5.57 -30.27 14.83
CA ASN A 164 6.24 -31.11 15.82
C ASN A 164 7.07 -32.22 15.16
N TYR A 165 6.59 -32.79 14.07
CA TYR A 165 7.33 -33.78 13.30
C TYR A 165 8.62 -33.17 12.72
N LEU A 166 8.59 -31.96 12.20
CA LEU A 166 9.77 -31.31 11.65
C LEU A 166 10.78 -30.93 12.72
N LEU A 167 10.34 -30.68 13.95
CA LEU A 167 11.20 -30.36 15.08
C LEU A 167 11.76 -31.56 15.79
N SER A 168 11.17 -32.72 15.60
CA SER A 168 11.64 -33.97 16.19
C SER A 168 12.67 -34.64 15.30
#